data_695b198b3db6d1cdd94cb9fe225670ef
#
_entry.id   695b198b3db6d1cdd94cb9fe225670ef
#
_cell.length_a   1.000
_cell.length_b   1.000
_cell.length_c   1.000
_cell.angle_alpha   90.00
_cell.angle_beta   90.00
_cell.angle_gamma   90.00
#
_symmetry.space_group_name_H-M   'P 1'
#
loop_
_entity.id
_entity.type
_entity.pdbx_description
1 polymer ?
#
loop_
_entity_poly.entity_id
_entity_poly.type
_entity_poly.pdbx_seq_one_letter_code
_entity_poly.pdbx_strand_id
1 'polypeptide(L)'
;VLPKSGIWLSRVKVILGFIELALAFKFLSNADLILELGLLKREVFIIIWILISLSCLIYLINSLRFKRSLVLYLLIGFFSYSTINLSLGVKEKSNYKLGLLSGLLPPTFYTIYENNNGCPLGLNCFKDFEKGLLESRYTNKPMLIDFTGWACANCRRVEENTWSKSDIYNMINEEFILISLYVDDRSKLLNNENINLTDKNGNVKLIENEGEKWSAFQTLNLNINSQPYYVLVSPSLDILNSPIQY
;
A
#
# COMPACT_ATOMS: atom_id res chain seq x y z
N VAL A 1 -34.36 -22.07 -17.12
CA VAL A 1 -35.32 -21.41 -16.22
C VAL A 1 -34.50 -20.67 -15.16
N LEU A 2 -34.45 -19.35 -15.22
CA LEU A 2 -33.78 -18.52 -14.19
C LEU A 2 -34.61 -18.64 -12.90
N PRO A 3 -34.00 -18.95 -11.74
CA PRO A 3 -34.73 -19.00 -10.48
C PRO A 3 -35.37 -17.63 -10.21
N LYS A 4 -36.67 -17.62 -9.82
CA LYS A 4 -37.33 -16.39 -9.41
C LYS A 4 -36.50 -15.67 -8.36
N SER A 5 -36.24 -14.37 -8.56
CA SER A 5 -35.50 -13.52 -7.65
C SER A 5 -36.19 -13.50 -6.28
N GLY A 6 -35.70 -14.37 -5.40
CA GLY A 6 -36.23 -14.47 -4.02
C GLY A 6 -35.58 -13.45 -3.08
N ILE A 7 -36.04 -13.39 -1.85
CA ILE A 7 -35.52 -12.54 -0.74
C ILE A 7 -33.99 -12.63 -0.58
N TRP A 8 -33.38 -13.76 -0.92
CA TRP A 8 -31.93 -13.95 -0.85
C TRP A 8 -31.15 -13.03 -1.81
N LEU A 9 -31.66 -12.81 -3.04
CA LEU A 9 -31.03 -11.94 -4.03
C LEU A 9 -31.02 -10.47 -3.55
N SER A 10 -32.10 -10.03 -2.90
CA SER A 10 -32.15 -8.69 -2.29
C SER A 10 -31.09 -8.53 -1.20
N ARG A 11 -30.84 -9.56 -0.39
CA ARG A 11 -29.79 -9.55 0.63
C ARG A 11 -28.40 -9.48 0.01
N VAL A 12 -28.14 -10.26 -1.04
CA VAL A 12 -26.87 -10.23 -1.77
C VAL A 12 -26.61 -8.83 -2.33
N LYS A 13 -27.61 -8.20 -2.94
CA LYS A 13 -27.48 -6.82 -3.45
C LYS A 13 -27.08 -5.82 -2.35
N VAL A 14 -27.69 -5.90 -1.17
CA VAL A 14 -27.36 -5.00 -0.06
C VAL A 14 -25.93 -5.25 0.45
N ILE A 15 -25.53 -6.53 0.60
CA ILE A 15 -24.15 -6.87 1.03
C ILE A 15 -23.14 -6.36 0.02
N LEU A 16 -23.38 -6.57 -1.28
CA LEU A 16 -22.52 -6.03 -2.34
C LEU A 16 -22.43 -4.52 -2.27
N GLY A 17 -23.54 -3.81 -2.01
CA GLY A 17 -23.52 -2.37 -1.81
C GLY A 17 -22.63 -1.91 -0.65
N PHE A 18 -22.58 -2.65 0.47
CA PHE A 18 -21.63 -2.36 1.56
C PHE A 18 -20.17 -2.62 1.16
N ILE A 19 -19.92 -3.69 0.39
CA ILE A 19 -18.58 -3.99 -0.13
C ILE A 19 -18.14 -2.92 -1.13
N GLU A 20 -19.01 -2.51 -2.06
CA GLU A 20 -18.74 -1.44 -3.02
C GLU A 20 -18.44 -0.11 -2.32
N LEU A 21 -19.20 0.22 -1.26
CA LEU A 21 -18.96 1.41 -0.45
C LEU A 21 -17.59 1.36 0.23
N ALA A 22 -17.21 0.20 0.81
CA ALA A 22 -15.89 0.04 1.42
C ALA A 22 -14.77 0.18 0.38
N LEU A 23 -14.93 -0.39 -0.82
CA LEU A 23 -13.98 -0.25 -1.92
C LEU A 23 -13.91 1.20 -2.45
N ALA A 24 -15.03 1.92 -2.52
CA ALA A 24 -15.04 3.32 -2.89
C ALA A 24 -14.17 4.16 -1.95
N PHE A 25 -14.27 3.95 -0.63
CA PHE A 25 -13.38 4.59 0.34
C PHE A 25 -11.91 4.15 0.17
N LYS A 26 -11.64 2.90 -0.25
CA LYS A 26 -10.28 2.47 -0.58
C LYS A 26 -9.70 3.27 -1.75
N PHE A 27 -10.46 3.45 -2.84
CA PHE A 27 -9.99 4.27 -3.97
C PHE A 27 -9.81 5.75 -3.59
N LEU A 28 -10.72 6.28 -2.76
CA LEU A 28 -10.62 7.64 -2.24
C LEU A 28 -9.35 7.81 -1.38
N SER A 29 -9.06 6.84 -0.53
CA SER A 29 -7.85 6.83 0.30
C SER A 29 -6.57 6.73 -0.54
N ASN A 30 -6.58 5.96 -1.64
CA ASN A 30 -5.45 5.93 -2.55
C ASN A 30 -5.23 7.29 -3.23
N ALA A 31 -6.31 7.97 -3.66
CA ALA A 31 -6.22 9.31 -4.22
C ALA A 31 -5.71 10.34 -3.20
N ASP A 32 -6.24 10.28 -1.96
CA ASP A 32 -5.81 11.11 -0.84
C ASP A 32 -4.31 10.96 -0.54
N LEU A 33 -3.82 9.71 -0.58
CA LEU A 33 -2.43 9.38 -0.33
C LEU A 33 -1.50 9.90 -1.44
N ILE A 34 -1.87 9.71 -2.72
CA ILE A 34 -1.09 10.15 -3.89
C ILE A 34 -1.07 11.68 -4.00
N LEU A 35 -2.16 12.35 -3.63
CA LEU A 35 -2.30 13.81 -3.64
C LEU A 35 -1.84 14.47 -2.34
N GLU A 36 -1.40 13.69 -1.36
CA GLU A 36 -0.92 14.13 -0.04
C GLU A 36 -1.91 15.06 0.71
N LEU A 37 -3.23 14.84 0.54
CA LEU A 37 -4.25 15.69 1.15
C LEU A 37 -4.38 15.50 2.66
N GLY A 38 -4.02 14.32 3.20
CA GLY A 38 -4.04 14.02 4.62
C GLY A 38 -5.42 13.83 5.26
N LEU A 39 -6.46 13.61 4.44
CA LEU A 39 -7.86 13.50 4.90
C LEU A 39 -8.22 12.09 5.38
N LEU A 40 -7.78 11.06 4.65
CA LEU A 40 -8.09 9.65 4.90
C LEU A 40 -6.86 8.90 5.44
N LYS A 41 -6.25 9.45 6.50
CA LYS A 41 -5.17 8.77 7.21
C LYS A 41 -5.63 7.42 7.75
N ARG A 42 -4.70 6.51 8.04
CA ARG A 42 -4.95 5.10 8.34
C ARG A 42 -6.05 4.89 9.39
N GLU A 43 -6.02 5.65 10.49
CA GLU A 43 -6.98 5.51 11.59
C GLU A 43 -8.38 5.94 11.17
N VAL A 44 -8.50 7.07 10.46
CA VAL A 44 -9.77 7.58 9.93
C VAL A 44 -10.37 6.56 8.96
N PHE A 45 -9.55 6.04 8.06
CA PHE A 45 -9.95 5.01 7.11
C PHE A 45 -10.45 3.73 7.81
N ILE A 46 -9.73 3.23 8.81
CA ILE A 46 -10.12 2.03 9.56
C ILE A 46 -11.44 2.27 10.31
N ILE A 47 -11.63 3.45 10.92
CA ILE A 47 -12.88 3.80 11.59
C ILE A 47 -14.07 3.77 10.61
N ILE A 48 -13.91 4.34 9.42
CA ILE A 48 -14.93 4.31 8.37
C ILE A 48 -15.28 2.86 7.99
N TRP A 49 -14.27 2.01 7.80
CA TRP A 49 -14.48 0.60 7.47
C TRP A 49 -15.16 -0.18 8.61
N ILE A 50 -14.84 0.13 9.86
CA ILE A 50 -15.53 -0.43 11.04
C ILE A 50 -17.02 -0.03 11.02
N LEU A 51 -17.32 1.24 10.75
CA LEU A 51 -18.72 1.72 10.68
C LEU A 51 -19.50 1.06 9.56
N ILE A 52 -18.90 0.89 8.38
CA ILE A 52 -19.50 0.16 7.24
C ILE A 52 -19.77 -1.31 7.63
N SER A 53 -18.78 -1.98 8.23
CA SER A 53 -18.89 -3.38 8.65
C SER A 53 -19.94 -3.57 9.73
N LEU A 54 -20.02 -2.70 10.74
CA LEU A 54 -21.06 -2.70 11.77
C LEU A 54 -22.45 -2.48 11.18
N SER A 55 -22.60 -1.55 10.24
CA SER A 55 -23.87 -1.31 9.57
C SER A 55 -24.35 -2.55 8.79
N CYS A 56 -23.42 -3.23 8.09
CA CYS A 56 -23.68 -4.49 7.43
C CYS A 56 -24.09 -5.59 8.45
N LEU A 57 -23.39 -5.70 9.58
CA LEU A 57 -23.74 -6.65 10.65
C LEU A 57 -25.14 -6.42 11.21
N ILE A 58 -25.49 -5.18 11.50
CA ILE A 58 -26.85 -4.83 11.98
C ILE A 58 -27.89 -5.27 10.96
N TYR A 59 -27.66 -5.01 9.68
CA TYR A 59 -28.55 -5.45 8.60
C TYR A 59 -28.67 -6.99 8.56
N LEU A 60 -27.55 -7.72 8.65
CA LEU A 60 -27.55 -9.19 8.63
C LEU A 60 -28.26 -9.79 9.84
N ILE A 61 -28.04 -9.26 11.05
CA ILE A 61 -28.69 -9.71 12.28
C ILE A 61 -30.20 -9.47 12.19
N ASN A 62 -30.66 -8.32 11.73
CA ASN A 62 -32.09 -8.04 11.52
C ASN A 62 -32.66 -8.97 10.47
N SER A 63 -31.89 -9.40 9.48
CA SER A 63 -32.31 -10.35 8.45
C SER A 63 -32.55 -11.77 8.98
N LEU A 64 -31.96 -12.16 10.14
CA LEU A 64 -32.25 -13.44 10.81
C LEU A 64 -33.69 -13.60 11.28
N ARG A 65 -34.38 -12.48 11.56
CA ARG A 65 -35.79 -12.49 11.98
C ARG A 65 -36.72 -13.06 10.91
N PHE A 66 -36.34 -12.91 9.62
CA PHE A 66 -37.21 -13.33 8.50
C PHE A 66 -36.89 -14.74 8.00
N LYS A 67 -35.60 -15.15 7.97
CA LYS A 67 -35.19 -16.48 7.52
C LYS A 67 -33.83 -16.82 8.05
N ARG A 68 -33.73 -17.88 8.84
CA ARG A 68 -32.46 -18.45 9.32
C ARG A 68 -31.83 -19.30 8.20
N SER A 69 -30.57 -19.11 7.87
CA SER A 69 -29.81 -19.97 6.95
C SER A 69 -28.37 -20.04 7.38
N LEU A 70 -27.68 -21.17 7.07
CA LEU A 70 -26.26 -21.37 7.37
C LEU A 70 -25.39 -20.27 6.76
N VAL A 71 -25.68 -19.89 5.50
CA VAL A 71 -24.94 -18.82 4.80
C VAL A 71 -25.02 -17.50 5.56
N LEU A 72 -26.18 -17.16 6.15
CA LEU A 72 -26.33 -15.92 6.90
C LEU A 72 -25.48 -15.93 8.19
N TYR A 73 -25.40 -17.05 8.89
CA TYR A 73 -24.53 -17.19 10.05
C TYR A 73 -23.04 -17.10 9.69
N LEU A 74 -22.63 -17.71 8.56
CA LEU A 74 -21.25 -17.59 8.05
C LEU A 74 -20.90 -16.14 7.69
N LEU A 75 -21.81 -15.40 7.07
CA LEU A 75 -21.61 -13.99 6.76
C LEU A 75 -21.49 -13.14 8.02
N ILE A 76 -22.35 -13.35 9.01
CA ILE A 76 -22.28 -12.66 10.31
C ILE A 76 -20.92 -12.96 10.97
N GLY A 77 -20.50 -14.22 10.99
CA GLY A 77 -19.18 -14.61 11.52
C GLY A 77 -18.03 -13.91 10.80
N PHE A 78 -18.07 -13.85 9.48
CA PHE A 78 -17.05 -13.18 8.66
C PHE A 78 -16.97 -11.66 8.94
N PHE A 79 -18.11 -10.96 8.93
CA PHE A 79 -18.11 -9.51 9.21
C PHE A 79 -17.77 -9.21 10.67
N SER A 80 -18.20 -10.05 11.63
CA SER A 80 -17.78 -9.91 13.03
C SER A 80 -16.28 -10.06 13.21
N TYR A 81 -15.70 -11.10 12.61
CA TYR A 81 -14.26 -11.32 12.60
C TYR A 81 -13.52 -10.13 11.97
N SER A 82 -13.98 -9.65 10.82
CA SER A 82 -13.37 -8.49 10.14
C SER A 82 -13.43 -7.22 11.00
N THR A 83 -14.58 -6.96 11.66
CA THR A 83 -14.73 -5.79 12.55
C THR A 83 -13.80 -5.85 13.74
N ILE A 84 -13.67 -7.02 14.38
CA ILE A 84 -12.74 -7.22 15.52
C ILE A 84 -11.29 -6.99 15.06
N ASN A 85 -10.89 -7.58 13.94
CA ASN A 85 -9.53 -7.41 13.40
C ASN A 85 -9.22 -5.93 13.09
N LEU A 86 -10.14 -5.21 12.44
CA LEU A 86 -9.98 -3.79 12.16
C LEU A 86 -9.86 -2.98 13.46
N SER A 87 -10.68 -3.29 14.47
CA SER A 87 -10.65 -2.59 15.78
C SER A 87 -9.31 -2.77 16.50
N LEU A 88 -8.69 -3.95 16.37
CA LEU A 88 -7.34 -4.20 16.91
C LEU A 88 -6.26 -3.42 16.15
N GLY A 89 -6.48 -3.11 14.88
CA GLY A 89 -5.56 -2.37 14.02
C GLY A 89 -5.58 -0.84 14.22
N VAL A 90 -6.51 -0.29 15.01
CA VAL A 90 -6.62 1.18 15.23
C VAL A 90 -5.54 1.70 16.17
N LYS A 91 -4.98 0.88 17.08
CA LYS A 91 -4.03 1.35 18.09
C LYS A 91 -2.66 1.67 17.48
N GLU A 92 -2.10 2.82 17.82
CA GLU A 92 -0.84 3.41 17.34
C GLU A 92 0.38 2.46 17.38
N LYS A 93 0.48 1.59 18.37
CA LYS A 93 1.56 0.60 18.53
C LYS A 93 1.11 -0.84 18.32
N SER A 94 0.08 -1.04 17.53
CA SER A 94 -0.38 -2.38 17.27
C SER A 94 0.62 -3.08 16.33
N ASN A 95 1.48 -3.94 16.89
CA ASN A 95 2.21 -4.97 16.14
C ASN A 95 1.23 -6.00 15.56
N TYR A 96 -0.08 -5.69 15.58
CA TYR A 96 -1.12 -6.56 15.09
C TYR A 96 -1.13 -6.57 13.56
N LYS A 97 -0.74 -7.71 13.00
CA LYS A 97 -0.74 -7.91 11.56
C LYS A 97 -2.16 -8.15 11.08
N LEU A 98 -2.67 -7.25 10.25
CA LEU A 98 -4.01 -7.35 9.69
C LEU A 98 -4.12 -8.41 8.57
N GLY A 99 -3.05 -9.15 8.30
CA GLY A 99 -3.03 -10.30 7.39
C GLY A 99 -3.55 -9.95 5.99
N LEU A 100 -4.65 -10.57 5.57
CA LEU A 100 -5.24 -10.36 4.25
C LEU A 100 -5.71 -8.91 4.00
N LEU A 101 -6.04 -8.15 5.05
CA LEU A 101 -6.52 -6.79 4.94
C LEU A 101 -5.38 -5.77 4.79
N SER A 102 -4.12 -6.15 5.07
CA SER A 102 -2.96 -5.24 5.05
C SER A 102 -2.79 -4.51 3.71
N GLY A 103 -2.95 -5.21 2.59
CA GLY A 103 -2.86 -4.61 1.26
C GLY A 103 -4.02 -3.67 0.88
N LEU A 104 -5.11 -3.67 1.64
CA LEU A 104 -6.28 -2.82 1.42
C LEU A 104 -6.24 -1.53 2.25
N LEU A 105 -5.45 -1.51 3.31
CA LEU A 105 -5.34 -0.37 4.23
C LEU A 105 -4.28 0.64 3.76
N PRO A 106 -4.40 1.91 4.16
CA PRO A 106 -3.33 2.88 3.99
C PRO A 106 -2.03 2.43 4.70
N PRO A 107 -0.86 2.89 4.25
CA PRO A 107 0.42 2.56 4.87
C PRO A 107 0.46 2.90 6.36
N THR A 108 1.26 2.16 7.14
CA THR A 108 1.42 2.39 8.58
C THR A 108 2.01 3.77 8.91
N PHE A 109 2.79 4.33 8.00
CA PHE A 109 3.37 5.67 8.15
C PHE A 109 2.41 6.80 7.76
N TYR A 110 1.25 6.51 7.12
CA TYR A 110 0.21 7.50 6.82
C TYR A 110 -0.81 7.57 7.97
N THR A 111 -0.36 8.07 9.10
CA THR A 111 -1.06 8.06 10.40
C THR A 111 -1.33 9.48 10.89
N ILE A 112 -2.28 9.64 11.83
CA ILE A 112 -2.54 10.91 12.51
C ILE A 112 -1.49 11.24 13.58
N TYR A 113 -0.65 10.30 13.98
CA TYR A 113 0.36 10.47 15.01
C TYR A 113 1.65 11.04 14.44
N GLU A 114 2.22 12.07 15.10
CA GLU A 114 3.24 12.95 14.55
C GLU A 114 4.67 12.39 14.39
N ASN A 115 4.97 11.17 14.78
CA ASN A 115 6.35 10.64 14.83
C ASN A 115 6.69 9.66 13.69
N ASN A 116 6.26 9.95 12.46
CA ASN A 116 6.58 9.10 11.33
C ASN A 116 7.44 9.84 10.30
N ASN A 117 8.65 9.30 10.06
CA ASN A 117 9.56 9.76 9.00
C ASN A 117 9.02 9.47 7.58
N GLY A 118 7.78 8.95 7.47
CA GLY A 118 7.13 8.59 6.21
C GLY A 118 7.76 7.36 5.55
N CYS A 119 8.49 6.56 6.32
CA CYS A 119 9.12 5.32 5.88
C CYS A 119 8.35 4.09 6.39
N PRO A 120 8.34 2.97 5.65
CA PRO A 120 7.68 1.76 6.08
C PRO A 120 8.20 1.29 7.45
N LEU A 121 7.28 0.91 8.35
CA LEU A 121 7.57 0.35 9.68
C LEU A 121 8.47 1.24 10.58
N GLY A 122 8.64 2.53 10.24
CA GLY A 122 9.56 3.41 10.94
C GLY A 122 11.04 3.16 10.64
N LEU A 123 11.35 2.42 9.58
CA LEU A 123 12.72 2.26 9.07
C LEU A 123 13.33 3.61 8.67
N ASN A 124 14.65 3.69 8.66
CA ASN A 124 15.35 4.82 8.06
C ASN A 124 15.40 4.63 6.54
N CYS A 125 14.66 5.46 5.79
CA CYS A 125 14.66 5.40 4.34
C CYS A 125 14.89 6.77 3.72
N PHE A 126 15.46 6.76 2.52
CA PHE A 126 15.56 7.91 1.64
C PHE A 126 14.50 7.79 0.54
N LYS A 127 13.80 8.90 0.24
CA LYS A 127 12.89 9.01 -0.91
C LYS A 127 13.56 9.69 -2.11
N ASP A 128 14.73 10.23 -1.89
CA ASP A 128 15.60 10.89 -2.86
C ASP A 128 16.80 9.99 -3.10
N PHE A 129 17.00 9.58 -4.36
CA PHE A 129 18.07 8.67 -4.73
C PHE A 129 19.47 9.26 -4.45
N GLU A 130 19.66 10.54 -4.78
CA GLU A 130 20.97 11.20 -4.64
C GLU A 130 21.38 11.30 -3.16
N LYS A 131 20.43 11.63 -2.28
CA LYS A 131 20.70 11.66 -0.83
C LYS A 131 21.03 10.27 -0.30
N GLY A 132 20.29 9.24 -0.72
CA GLY A 132 20.57 7.86 -0.34
C GLY A 132 21.92 7.37 -0.85
N LEU A 133 22.31 7.74 -2.08
CA LEU A 133 23.61 7.42 -2.66
C LEU A 133 24.75 8.12 -1.89
N LEU A 134 24.59 9.39 -1.52
CA LEU A 134 25.58 10.10 -0.71
C LEU A 134 25.77 9.42 0.64
N GLU A 135 24.68 9.03 1.32
CA GLU A 135 24.76 8.32 2.59
C GLU A 135 25.41 6.93 2.44
N SER A 136 25.09 6.21 1.36
CA SER A 136 25.71 4.91 1.04
C SER A 136 27.24 5.04 0.87
N ARG A 137 27.70 6.06 0.16
CA ARG A 137 29.13 6.34 -0.02
C ARG A 137 29.80 6.76 1.28
N TYR A 138 29.12 7.58 2.10
CA TYR A 138 29.65 8.03 3.38
C TYR A 138 29.80 6.88 4.38
N THR A 139 28.80 6.00 4.46
CA THR A 139 28.78 4.87 5.38
C THR A 139 29.44 3.61 4.83
N ASN A 140 29.76 3.60 3.53
CA ASN A 140 30.23 2.44 2.77
C ASN A 140 29.29 1.23 2.87
N LYS A 141 27.97 1.48 3.00
CA LYS A 141 26.93 0.46 3.03
C LYS A 141 26.25 0.31 1.66
N PRO A 142 25.90 -0.92 1.26
CA PRO A 142 25.13 -1.14 0.04
C PRO A 142 23.72 -0.54 0.16
N MET A 143 23.13 -0.21 -0.98
CA MET A 143 21.79 0.33 -1.09
C MET A 143 20.78 -0.79 -1.39
N LEU A 144 19.66 -0.79 -0.67
CA LEU A 144 18.46 -1.51 -1.04
C LEU A 144 17.52 -0.52 -1.72
N ILE A 145 17.46 -0.58 -3.05
CA ILE A 145 16.52 0.24 -3.83
C ILE A 145 15.19 -0.51 -3.90
N ASP A 146 14.13 0.13 -3.40
CA ASP A 146 12.76 -0.35 -3.39
C ASP A 146 11.93 0.51 -4.34
N PHE A 147 11.62 -0.04 -5.53
CA PHE A 147 10.62 0.56 -6.40
C PHE A 147 9.23 0.21 -5.87
N THR A 148 8.59 1.19 -5.29
CA THR A 148 7.33 1.06 -4.56
C THR A 148 6.27 2.03 -5.11
N GLY A 149 5.11 2.08 -4.48
CA GLY A 149 4.07 3.05 -4.79
C GLY A 149 3.21 3.37 -3.56
N TRP A 150 2.70 4.58 -3.50
CA TRP A 150 1.78 5.02 -2.45
C TRP A 150 0.53 4.13 -2.40
N ALA A 151 -0.05 3.82 -3.58
CA ALA A 151 -1.25 2.98 -3.71
C ALA A 151 -0.95 1.48 -3.90
N CYS A 152 0.30 1.06 -3.79
CA CYS A 152 0.76 -0.31 -4.06
C CYS A 152 0.36 -1.29 -2.95
N ALA A 153 -0.70 -2.08 -3.18
CA ALA A 153 -1.20 -3.08 -2.23
C ALA A 153 -0.18 -4.21 -1.94
N ASN A 154 0.57 -4.66 -2.95
CA ASN A 154 1.58 -5.70 -2.78
C ASN A 154 2.76 -5.19 -1.97
N CYS A 155 3.18 -3.92 -2.15
CA CYS A 155 4.23 -3.28 -1.36
C CYS A 155 3.85 -3.30 0.13
N ARG A 156 2.63 -2.85 0.47
CA ARG A 156 2.11 -2.90 1.85
C ARG A 156 2.12 -4.31 2.42
N ARG A 157 1.75 -5.30 1.59
CA ARG A 157 1.76 -6.71 2.01
C ARG A 157 3.17 -7.21 2.34
N VAL A 158 4.18 -6.89 1.54
CA VAL A 158 5.58 -7.26 1.79
C VAL A 158 6.11 -6.57 3.04
N GLU A 159 5.87 -5.27 3.17
CA GLU A 159 6.27 -4.50 4.35
C GLU A 159 5.69 -5.09 5.64
N GLU A 160 4.36 -5.31 5.70
CA GLU A 160 3.70 -5.79 6.90
C GLU A 160 3.97 -7.28 7.22
N ASN A 161 4.23 -8.13 6.22
CA ASN A 161 4.38 -9.57 6.45
C ASN A 161 5.82 -10.10 6.36
N THR A 162 6.69 -9.39 5.65
CA THR A 162 8.08 -9.81 5.44
C THR A 162 9.05 -8.89 6.16
N TRP A 163 9.03 -7.59 5.88
CA TRP A 163 9.96 -6.64 6.50
C TRP A 163 9.73 -6.48 8.01
N SER A 164 8.51 -6.71 8.48
CA SER A 164 8.15 -6.68 9.91
C SER A 164 8.71 -7.83 10.74
N LYS A 165 9.37 -8.83 10.13
CA LYS A 165 10.09 -9.87 10.86
C LYS A 165 11.37 -9.27 11.42
N SER A 166 11.67 -9.55 12.69
CA SER A 166 12.78 -8.91 13.43
C SER A 166 14.13 -9.06 12.76
N ASP A 167 14.42 -10.23 12.21
CA ASP A 167 15.66 -10.54 11.48
C ASP A 167 15.78 -9.70 10.21
N ILE A 168 14.71 -9.62 9.42
CA ILE A 168 14.70 -8.83 8.17
C ILE A 168 14.69 -7.33 8.47
N TYR A 169 13.89 -6.90 9.47
CA TYR A 169 13.85 -5.49 9.88
C TYR A 169 15.24 -4.99 10.30
N ASN A 170 15.92 -5.75 11.17
CA ASN A 170 17.25 -5.37 11.64
C ASN A 170 18.27 -5.37 10.49
N MET A 171 18.24 -6.37 9.62
CA MET A 171 19.11 -6.43 8.45
C MET A 171 18.92 -5.20 7.55
N ILE A 172 17.67 -4.84 7.21
CA ILE A 172 17.40 -3.66 6.37
C ILE A 172 17.89 -2.39 7.05
N ASN A 173 17.64 -2.24 8.36
CA ASN A 173 17.95 -1.02 9.09
C ASN A 173 19.45 -0.86 9.40
N GLU A 174 20.19 -1.95 9.58
CA GLU A 174 21.57 -1.93 10.04
C GLU A 174 22.60 -2.12 8.90
N GLU A 175 22.28 -2.94 7.91
CA GLU A 175 23.24 -3.35 6.88
C GLU A 175 23.06 -2.59 5.57
N PHE A 176 21.88 -2.01 5.30
CA PHE A 176 21.60 -1.33 4.05
C PHE A 176 21.21 0.13 4.24
N ILE A 177 21.41 0.91 3.17
CA ILE A 177 20.76 2.20 2.99
C ILE A 177 19.50 1.95 2.17
N LEU A 178 18.33 2.06 2.82
CA LEU A 178 17.03 1.87 2.15
C LEU A 178 16.68 3.12 1.35
N ILE A 179 16.41 2.94 0.06
CA ILE A 179 15.95 4.00 -0.85
C ILE A 179 14.62 3.57 -1.45
N SER A 180 13.51 4.20 -1.01
CA SER A 180 12.17 3.90 -1.49
C SER A 180 11.76 4.91 -2.57
N LEU A 181 11.66 4.44 -3.81
CA LEU A 181 11.34 5.23 -5.00
C LEU A 181 9.88 4.98 -5.40
N TYR A 182 9.04 5.99 -5.19
CA TYR A 182 7.61 5.90 -5.43
C TYR A 182 7.28 6.19 -6.89
N VAL A 183 6.89 5.16 -7.66
CA VAL A 183 6.62 5.28 -9.10
C VAL A 183 5.25 5.92 -9.44
N ASP A 184 4.40 6.11 -8.46
CA ASP A 184 3.10 6.78 -8.56
C ASP A 184 3.07 8.16 -7.88
N ASP A 185 4.23 8.68 -7.49
CA ASP A 185 4.39 10.00 -6.87
C ASP A 185 4.06 11.10 -7.89
N ARG A 186 3.17 12.03 -7.51
CA ARG A 186 2.75 13.16 -8.34
C ARG A 186 3.44 14.48 -8.00
N SER A 187 4.39 14.46 -7.07
CA SER A 187 5.22 15.62 -6.77
C SER A 187 6.01 16.05 -8.00
N LYS A 188 6.12 17.36 -8.20
CA LYS A 188 6.89 17.93 -9.33
C LYS A 188 8.37 17.63 -9.14
N LEU A 189 9.08 17.46 -10.25
CA LEU A 189 10.52 17.35 -10.24
C LEU A 189 11.18 18.55 -9.54
N LEU A 190 12.16 18.29 -8.67
CA LEU A 190 12.76 19.28 -7.76
C LEU A 190 13.38 20.48 -8.47
N ASN A 191 13.79 20.37 -9.72
CA ASN A 191 14.53 21.43 -10.43
C ASN A 191 13.76 22.07 -11.60
N ASN A 192 12.43 21.86 -11.72
CA ASN A 192 11.67 22.24 -12.92
C ASN A 192 12.31 21.71 -14.24
N GLU A 193 13.13 20.70 -14.16
CA GLU A 193 13.78 20.07 -15.30
C GLU A 193 12.78 19.18 -16.01
N ASN A 194 12.21 19.71 -17.10
CA ASN A 194 11.49 18.87 -18.03
C ASN A 194 12.45 17.85 -18.65
N ILE A 195 12.40 16.60 -18.17
CA ILE A 195 13.21 15.50 -18.70
C ILE A 195 12.48 14.94 -19.92
N ASN A 196 13.05 15.12 -21.10
CA ASN A 196 12.57 14.48 -22.30
C ASN A 196 13.20 13.12 -22.45
N LEU A 197 12.42 12.05 -22.35
CA LEU A 197 12.85 10.69 -22.62
C LEU A 197 12.40 10.25 -24.01
N THR A 198 13.34 9.76 -24.80
CA THR A 198 13.04 9.15 -26.09
C THR A 198 12.97 7.63 -25.91
N ASP A 199 11.85 7.02 -26.28
CA ASP A 199 11.70 5.56 -26.25
C ASP A 199 12.48 4.91 -27.39
N LYS A 200 12.55 3.55 -27.39
CA LYS A 200 13.23 2.78 -28.46
C LYS A 200 12.60 2.96 -29.86
N ASN A 201 11.40 3.53 -29.93
CA ASN A 201 10.66 3.79 -31.17
C ASN A 201 10.80 5.27 -31.62
N GLY A 202 11.56 6.09 -30.91
CA GLY A 202 11.78 7.50 -31.21
C GLY A 202 10.68 8.44 -30.67
N ASN A 203 9.70 7.96 -29.89
CA ASN A 203 8.69 8.81 -29.29
C ASN A 203 9.29 9.56 -28.09
N VAL A 204 9.09 10.86 -28.04
CA VAL A 204 9.54 11.68 -26.92
C VAL A 204 8.41 11.77 -25.89
N LYS A 205 8.68 11.34 -24.66
CA LYS A 205 7.80 11.51 -23.51
C LYS A 205 8.38 12.55 -22.57
N LEU A 206 7.60 13.56 -22.24
CA LEU A 206 7.92 14.53 -21.22
C LEU A 206 7.66 13.91 -19.84
N ILE A 207 8.64 13.98 -18.95
CA ILE A 207 8.54 13.56 -17.55
C ILE A 207 8.25 14.79 -16.70
N GLU A 208 7.11 14.78 -16.01
CA GLU A 208 6.61 15.96 -15.28
C GLU A 208 6.70 15.81 -13.75
N ASN A 209 6.83 14.56 -13.26
CA ASN A 209 6.80 14.25 -11.82
C ASN A 209 7.79 13.14 -11.44
N GLU A 210 8.07 13.03 -10.14
CA GLU A 210 9.04 12.07 -9.60
C GLU A 210 8.63 10.61 -9.91
N GLY A 211 7.34 10.27 -9.83
CA GLY A 211 6.88 8.93 -10.12
C GLY A 211 7.11 8.52 -11.58
N GLU A 212 6.86 9.42 -12.52
CA GLU A 212 7.17 9.16 -13.94
C GLU A 212 8.66 8.96 -14.18
N LYS A 213 9.52 9.73 -13.50
CA LYS A 213 10.98 9.58 -13.55
C LYS A 213 11.41 8.17 -13.14
N TRP A 214 10.93 7.70 -11.99
CA TRP A 214 11.31 6.37 -11.47
C TRP A 214 10.68 5.23 -12.26
N SER A 215 9.43 5.38 -12.72
CA SER A 215 8.80 4.41 -13.62
C SER A 215 9.54 4.30 -14.96
N ALA A 216 9.95 5.42 -15.52
CA ALA A 216 10.74 5.45 -16.75
C ALA A 216 12.15 4.87 -16.54
N PHE A 217 12.81 5.21 -15.44
CA PHE A 217 14.10 4.63 -15.07
C PHE A 217 14.04 3.09 -14.99
N GLN A 218 13.02 2.57 -14.29
CA GLN A 218 12.80 1.13 -14.15
C GLN A 218 12.58 0.46 -15.51
N THR A 219 11.75 1.07 -16.37
CA THR A 219 11.44 0.52 -17.70
C THR A 219 12.66 0.53 -18.63
N LEU A 220 13.44 1.61 -18.64
CA LEU A 220 14.54 1.77 -19.57
C LEU A 220 15.81 1.00 -19.15
N ASN A 221 16.12 0.98 -17.86
CA ASN A 221 17.36 0.39 -17.35
C ASN A 221 17.19 -1.06 -16.88
N LEU A 222 16.02 -1.41 -16.36
CA LEU A 222 15.75 -2.74 -15.80
C LEU A 222 14.80 -3.58 -16.68
N ASN A 223 14.28 -3.01 -17.78
CA ASN A 223 13.31 -3.64 -18.71
C ASN A 223 12.06 -4.19 -18.01
N ILE A 224 11.64 -3.58 -16.91
CA ILE A 224 10.48 -3.95 -16.11
C ILE A 224 9.77 -2.70 -15.60
N ASN A 225 8.46 -2.83 -15.34
CA ASN A 225 7.66 -1.82 -14.64
C ASN A 225 6.67 -2.52 -13.72
N SER A 226 7.15 -2.95 -12.56
CA SER A 226 6.32 -3.64 -11.55
C SER A 226 6.73 -3.23 -10.14
N GLN A 227 5.79 -3.30 -9.21
CA GLN A 227 5.99 -2.97 -7.79
C GLN A 227 5.36 -4.06 -6.90
N PRO A 228 6.04 -4.43 -5.80
CA PRO A 228 7.37 -4.01 -5.38
C PRO A 228 8.47 -4.68 -6.23
N TYR A 229 9.57 -3.95 -6.42
CA TYR A 229 10.74 -4.45 -7.12
C TYR A 229 12.02 -3.98 -6.41
N TYR A 230 12.90 -4.92 -6.09
CA TYR A 230 14.06 -4.68 -5.24
C TYR A 230 15.37 -4.87 -6.00
N VAL A 231 16.29 -3.93 -5.84
CA VAL A 231 17.62 -3.99 -6.42
C VAL A 231 18.66 -3.69 -5.33
N LEU A 232 19.62 -4.59 -5.18
CA LEU A 232 20.79 -4.34 -4.33
C LEU A 232 21.92 -3.73 -5.15
N VAL A 233 22.42 -2.59 -4.69
CA VAL A 233 23.41 -1.80 -5.43
C VAL A 233 24.55 -1.39 -4.48
N SER A 234 25.80 -1.49 -4.96
CA SER A 234 26.97 -1.02 -4.21
C SER A 234 27.04 0.50 -4.16
N PRO A 235 27.89 1.11 -3.27
CA PRO A 235 28.17 2.54 -3.29
C PRO A 235 28.78 3.04 -4.61
N SER A 236 29.38 2.14 -5.41
CA SER A 236 29.94 2.40 -6.75
C SER A 236 28.91 2.23 -7.87
N LEU A 237 27.65 1.92 -7.54
CA LEU A 237 26.55 1.70 -8.48
C LEU A 237 26.59 0.36 -9.24
N ASP A 238 27.31 -0.63 -8.73
CA ASP A 238 27.29 -1.98 -9.29
C ASP A 238 26.09 -2.76 -8.74
N ILE A 239 25.35 -3.47 -9.59
CA ILE A 239 24.26 -4.34 -9.16
C ILE A 239 24.86 -5.59 -8.51
N LEU A 240 24.52 -5.83 -7.24
CA LEU A 240 25.13 -6.89 -6.43
C LEU A 240 24.48 -8.26 -6.61
N ASN A 241 23.21 -8.30 -6.98
CA ASN A 241 22.49 -9.55 -7.24
C ASN A 241 21.41 -9.36 -8.31
N SER A 242 20.83 -10.46 -8.79
CA SER A 242 19.65 -10.38 -9.65
C SER A 242 18.51 -9.68 -8.91
N PRO A 243 17.89 -8.63 -9.50
CA PRO A 243 16.77 -7.95 -8.92
C PRO A 243 15.60 -8.90 -8.62
N ILE A 244 14.84 -8.60 -7.58
CA ILE A 244 13.75 -9.46 -7.09
C ILE A 244 12.42 -8.75 -7.27
N GLN A 245 11.48 -9.46 -7.86
CA GLN A 245 10.07 -9.10 -7.96
C GLN A 245 9.26 -9.97 -7.01
N TYR A 246 8.22 -9.35 -6.39
CA TYR A 246 7.24 -10.08 -5.57
C TYR A 246 6.00 -10.44 -6.36
#